data_62b32bbad29956238b39543e9a955e0b
#
_entry.id   62b32bbad29956238b39543e9a955e0b
#
_cell.length_a   1.000
_cell.length_b   1.000
_cell.length_c   1.000
_cell.angle_alpha   90.00
_cell.angle_beta   90.00
_cell.angle_gamma   90.00
#
_symmetry.space_group_name_H-M   'P 1'
#
loop_
_entity.id
_entity.type
_entity.pdbx_description
1 polymer ?
#
loop_
_entity_poly.entity_id
_entity_poly.type
_entity_poly.pdbx_seq_one_letter_code
_entity_poly.pdbx_strand_id
1 'polypeptide(L)'
;IIDEEDITLTDEEEKKLQEEKRLIFSTSLANPTKAKIIGDMDSVPYEYYDTVLELINNFISGKNASGELKRLKSNKKLVGFMELKYDQVRIVFKHIKNNIYNVVGVFTKKANNDMTMYQTMANRMIPDVTTEEKLNKQLELGEITLKQLTDLVEVKRRKGTR
;
A
#
# COMPACT_ATOMS: atom_id res chain seq x y z
N ILE A 1 12.21 -12.20 -17.31
CA ILE A 1 10.83 -11.94 -16.87
C ILE A 1 10.79 -11.91 -15.37
N ILE A 2 10.26 -10.84 -14.86
CA ILE A 2 10.20 -10.66 -13.41
C ILE A 2 8.75 -10.51 -13.01
N ASP A 3 8.24 -11.49 -12.32
CA ASP A 3 6.91 -11.48 -11.77
C ASP A 3 6.97 -11.48 -10.25
N GLU A 4 5.86 -11.20 -9.63
CA GLU A 4 5.72 -11.45 -8.20
C GLU A 4 5.86 -12.94 -7.95
N GLU A 5 6.59 -13.31 -6.91
CA GLU A 5 6.74 -14.71 -6.52
C GLU A 5 5.83 -15.01 -5.33
N ASP A 6 5.22 -16.20 -5.36
CA ASP A 6 4.45 -16.69 -4.23
C ASP A 6 5.42 -17.27 -3.20
N ILE A 7 5.87 -16.41 -2.29
CA ILE A 7 6.76 -16.82 -1.22
C ILE A 7 5.93 -17.11 0.02
N THR A 8 6.01 -18.33 0.49
CA THR A 8 5.32 -18.73 1.72
C THR A 8 5.90 -17.97 2.91
N LEU A 9 5.05 -17.33 3.66
CA LEU A 9 5.45 -16.64 4.88
C LEU A 9 5.69 -17.66 6.00
N THR A 10 6.67 -17.38 6.87
CA THR A 10 6.87 -18.18 8.06
C THR A 10 5.73 -17.93 9.06
N ASP A 11 5.55 -18.84 10.02
CA ASP A 11 4.54 -18.67 11.07
C ASP A 11 4.74 -17.36 11.84
N GLU A 12 6.00 -17.01 12.10
CA GLU A 12 6.34 -15.76 12.80
C GLU A 12 5.95 -14.54 11.97
N GLU A 13 6.22 -14.56 10.67
CA GLU A 13 5.85 -13.48 9.77
C GLU A 13 4.34 -13.32 9.69
N GLU A 14 3.59 -14.43 9.57
CA GLU A 14 2.13 -14.39 9.56
C GLU A 14 1.56 -13.84 10.86
N LYS A 15 2.09 -14.28 11.98
CA LYS A 15 1.65 -13.81 13.29
C LYS A 15 1.87 -12.31 13.43
N LYS A 16 3.03 -11.81 12.99
CA LYS A 16 3.36 -10.40 13.02
C LYS A 16 2.42 -9.59 12.13
N LEU A 17 2.05 -10.12 10.98
CA LEU A 17 1.13 -9.47 10.05
C LEU A 17 -0.31 -9.45 10.52
N GLN A 18 -0.67 -10.27 11.53
CA GLN A 18 -2.00 -10.26 12.13
C GLN A 18 -2.15 -9.20 13.24
N GLU A 19 -1.07 -8.57 13.65
CA GLU A 19 -1.14 -7.49 14.65
C GLU A 19 -1.70 -6.20 14.02
N GLU A 20 -2.28 -5.33 14.86
CA GLU A 20 -2.70 -4.02 14.41
C GLU A 20 -1.49 -3.21 13.92
N LYS A 21 -1.70 -2.48 12.84
CA LYS A 21 -0.62 -1.73 12.19
C LYS A 21 -0.96 -0.27 12.08
N ARG A 22 0.09 0.55 11.95
CA ARG A 22 -0.04 1.95 11.63
C ARG A 22 0.68 2.20 10.31
N LEU A 23 0.11 3.05 9.49
CA LEU A 23 0.60 3.29 8.13
C LEU A 23 1.15 4.69 7.97
N ILE A 24 2.23 4.78 7.22
CA ILE A 24 2.72 6.03 6.66
C ILE A 24 2.71 5.87 5.14
N PHE A 25 2.67 6.97 4.41
CA PHE A 25 2.48 6.93 2.96
C PHE A 25 3.56 7.74 2.27
N SER A 26 4.05 7.22 1.15
CA SER A 26 5.03 7.94 0.32
C SER A 26 4.42 9.18 -0.29
N THR A 27 5.20 10.24 -0.33
CA THR A 27 4.85 11.53 -0.92
C THR A 27 5.89 11.90 -1.97
N SER A 28 5.79 13.10 -2.53
CA SER A 28 6.83 13.65 -3.40
C SER A 28 7.46 14.86 -2.74
N LEU A 29 8.65 15.25 -3.21
CA LEU A 29 9.30 16.46 -2.75
C LEU A 29 8.46 17.70 -3.06
N ALA A 30 7.78 17.69 -4.20
CA ALA A 30 6.95 18.82 -4.64
C ALA A 30 5.70 18.99 -3.79
N ASN A 31 5.22 17.91 -3.17
CA ASN A 31 3.99 17.96 -2.38
C ASN A 31 4.10 17.00 -1.18
N PRO A 32 4.83 17.41 -0.13
CA PRO A 32 5.15 16.49 0.97
C PRO A 32 3.97 16.15 1.89
N THR A 33 2.84 16.81 1.73
CA THR A 33 1.65 16.54 2.55
C THR A 33 0.60 15.71 1.83
N LYS A 34 0.79 15.44 0.53
CA LYS A 34 -0.15 14.63 -0.25
C LYS A 34 0.48 13.29 -0.59
N ALA A 35 -0.13 12.21 -0.13
CA ALA A 35 0.36 10.87 -0.41
C ALA A 35 0.21 10.53 -1.90
N LYS A 36 1.20 9.84 -2.43
CA LYS A 36 1.21 9.38 -3.83
C LYS A 36 0.00 8.49 -4.14
N ILE A 37 -0.43 7.69 -3.18
CA ILE A 37 -1.57 6.78 -3.37
C ILE A 37 -2.86 7.53 -3.74
N ILE A 38 -3.02 8.75 -3.26
CA ILE A 38 -4.22 9.55 -3.59
C ILE A 38 -4.27 9.85 -5.09
N GLY A 39 -3.13 10.24 -5.66
CA GLY A 39 -3.03 10.44 -7.11
C GLY A 39 -3.17 9.14 -7.89
N ASP A 40 -2.65 8.05 -7.34
CA ASP A 40 -2.76 6.73 -7.99
C ASP A 40 -4.21 6.30 -8.19
N MET A 41 -5.10 6.70 -7.28
CA MET A 41 -6.53 6.36 -7.38
C MET A 41 -7.17 6.87 -8.66
N ASP A 42 -6.64 7.93 -9.25
CA ASP A 42 -7.14 8.44 -10.52
C ASP A 42 -6.98 7.42 -11.66
N SER A 43 -6.01 6.54 -11.55
CA SER A 43 -5.73 5.49 -12.55
C SER A 43 -6.36 4.14 -12.17
N VAL A 44 -6.97 4.04 -11.02
CA VAL A 44 -7.66 2.81 -10.58
C VAL A 44 -9.11 2.88 -11.04
N PRO A 45 -9.62 1.85 -11.73
CA PRO A 45 -11.03 1.82 -12.11
C PRO A 45 -11.96 1.92 -10.90
N TYR A 46 -13.08 2.62 -11.05
CA TYR A 46 -14.03 2.83 -9.96
C TYR A 46 -14.50 1.53 -9.32
N GLU A 47 -14.61 0.47 -10.10
CA GLU A 47 -15.04 -0.85 -9.60
C GLU A 47 -14.10 -1.41 -8.52
N TYR A 48 -12.85 -0.92 -8.45
CA TYR A 48 -11.87 -1.37 -7.48
C TYR A 48 -11.66 -0.42 -6.30
N TYR A 49 -12.35 0.70 -6.25
CA TYR A 49 -12.16 1.68 -5.16
C TYR A 49 -12.46 1.06 -3.79
N ASP A 50 -13.57 0.34 -3.69
CA ASP A 50 -13.92 -0.36 -2.44
C ASP A 50 -12.88 -1.42 -2.08
N THR A 51 -12.36 -2.13 -3.07
CA THR A 51 -11.33 -3.16 -2.88
C THR A 51 -10.07 -2.56 -2.29
N VAL A 52 -9.62 -1.42 -2.80
CA VAL A 52 -8.42 -0.73 -2.28
C VAL A 52 -8.60 -0.39 -0.80
N LEU A 53 -9.71 0.25 -0.47
CA LEU A 53 -9.97 0.66 0.91
C LEU A 53 -10.10 -0.55 1.84
N GLU A 54 -10.78 -1.59 1.41
CA GLU A 54 -10.97 -2.81 2.19
C GLU A 54 -9.65 -3.53 2.44
N LEU A 55 -8.80 -3.66 1.41
CA LEU A 55 -7.47 -4.27 1.57
C LEU A 55 -6.64 -3.53 2.61
N ILE A 56 -6.64 -2.20 2.55
CA ILE A 56 -5.87 -1.38 3.48
C ILE A 56 -6.41 -1.50 4.90
N ASN A 57 -7.73 -1.39 5.08
CA ASN A 57 -8.34 -1.48 6.40
C ASN A 57 -8.13 -2.86 7.03
N ASN A 58 -8.24 -3.92 6.22
CA ASN A 58 -7.98 -5.27 6.68
C ASN A 58 -6.51 -5.46 7.05
N PHE A 59 -5.61 -4.83 6.30
CA PHE A 59 -4.19 -4.87 6.62
C PHE A 59 -3.90 -4.20 7.98
N ILE A 60 -4.48 -3.04 8.22
CA ILE A 60 -4.33 -2.33 9.51
C ILE A 60 -4.79 -3.23 10.65
N SER A 61 -5.93 -3.90 10.48
CA SER A 61 -6.53 -4.76 11.53
C SER A 61 -5.96 -6.17 11.58
N GLY A 62 -5.05 -6.52 10.67
CA GLY A 62 -4.48 -7.87 10.59
C GLY A 62 -5.46 -8.92 10.10
N LYS A 63 -6.42 -8.55 9.26
CA LYS A 63 -7.53 -9.42 8.82
C LYS A 63 -7.50 -9.77 7.34
N ASN A 64 -6.37 -9.62 6.66
CA ASN A 64 -6.30 -9.99 5.25
C ASN A 64 -6.50 -11.51 5.09
N ALA A 65 -7.21 -11.88 4.05
CA ALA A 65 -7.41 -13.27 3.71
C ALA A 65 -6.11 -13.90 3.19
N SER A 66 -6.04 -15.23 3.27
CA SER A 66 -4.92 -15.97 2.72
C SER A 66 -4.74 -15.66 1.24
N GLY A 67 -3.52 -15.40 0.83
CA GLY A 67 -3.20 -15.07 -0.55
C GLY A 67 -3.28 -13.59 -0.89
N GLU A 68 -3.81 -12.75 0.00
CA GLU A 68 -3.83 -11.30 -0.21
C GLU A 68 -2.49 -10.63 0.09
N LEU A 69 -1.63 -11.28 0.86
CA LEU A 69 -0.30 -10.77 1.22
C LEU A 69 0.77 -11.55 0.50
N LYS A 70 1.63 -10.85 -0.23
CA LYS A 70 2.73 -11.44 -0.99
C LYS A 70 4.01 -10.66 -0.77
N ARG A 71 5.14 -11.37 -0.81
CA ARG A 71 6.45 -10.74 -0.79
C ARG A 71 6.96 -10.58 -2.22
N LEU A 72 7.51 -9.41 -2.52
CA LEU A 72 8.12 -9.17 -3.83
C LEU A 72 9.60 -9.50 -3.78
N LYS A 73 10.10 -10.28 -4.74
CA LYS A 73 11.48 -10.71 -4.78
C LYS A 73 12.09 -10.68 -6.17
N SER A 74 11.49 -9.97 -7.08
CA SER A 74 11.84 -10.08 -8.50
C SER A 74 13.18 -9.47 -8.87
N ASN A 75 13.68 -8.47 -8.13
CA ASN A 75 15.00 -7.89 -8.35
C ASN A 75 15.45 -7.12 -7.10
N LYS A 76 16.67 -6.58 -7.15
CA LYS A 76 17.26 -5.90 -6.00
C LYS A 76 16.44 -4.72 -5.50
N LYS A 77 15.79 -3.98 -6.40
CA LYS A 77 14.97 -2.81 -6.02
C LYS A 77 13.71 -3.20 -5.28
N LEU A 78 13.21 -4.40 -5.52
CA LEU A 78 11.95 -4.87 -4.92
C LEU A 78 12.16 -5.68 -3.64
N VAL A 79 13.40 -6.01 -3.31
CA VAL A 79 13.70 -6.77 -2.08
C VAL A 79 13.24 -5.94 -0.87
N GLY A 80 12.51 -6.59 0.02
CA GLY A 80 11.95 -5.94 1.21
C GLY A 80 10.57 -5.34 1.00
N PHE A 81 10.11 -5.23 -0.24
CA PHE A 81 8.75 -4.78 -0.52
C PHE A 81 7.79 -5.96 -0.49
N MET A 82 6.56 -5.66 -0.14
CA MET A 82 5.45 -6.60 -0.13
C MET A 82 4.27 -5.98 -0.86
N GLU A 83 3.27 -6.78 -1.18
CA GLU A 83 2.06 -6.26 -1.78
C GLU A 83 0.81 -6.85 -1.15
N LEU A 84 -0.24 -6.04 -1.12
CA LEU A 84 -1.59 -6.50 -0.92
C LEU A 84 -2.19 -6.75 -2.31
N LYS A 85 -2.84 -7.87 -2.46
CA LYS A 85 -3.29 -8.36 -3.76
C LYS A 85 -4.72 -8.87 -3.67
N TYR A 86 -5.57 -8.36 -4.54
CA TYR A 86 -6.90 -8.90 -4.77
C TYR A 86 -7.30 -8.60 -6.20
N ASP A 87 -7.65 -9.65 -6.95
CA ASP A 87 -7.94 -9.54 -8.37
C ASP A 87 -6.76 -8.83 -9.08
N GLN A 88 -6.99 -7.73 -9.74
CA GLN A 88 -5.92 -6.99 -10.42
C GLN A 88 -5.31 -5.87 -9.59
N VAL A 89 -5.88 -5.60 -8.40
CA VAL A 89 -5.38 -4.54 -7.52
C VAL A 89 -4.08 -4.97 -6.85
N ARG A 90 -3.10 -4.07 -6.84
CA ARG A 90 -1.82 -4.26 -6.16
C ARG A 90 -1.50 -3.02 -5.34
N ILE A 91 -1.35 -3.21 -4.03
CA ILE A 91 -0.94 -2.13 -3.12
C ILE A 91 0.43 -2.51 -2.59
N VAL A 92 1.43 -1.71 -2.91
CA VAL A 92 2.83 -2.00 -2.58
C VAL A 92 3.20 -1.29 -1.29
N PHE A 93 3.86 -2.01 -0.40
CA PHE A 93 4.26 -1.47 0.90
C PHE A 93 5.58 -2.06 1.35
N LYS A 94 6.17 -1.42 2.38
CA LYS A 94 7.42 -1.86 2.96
C LYS A 94 7.37 -1.68 4.47
N HIS A 95 7.89 -2.67 5.21
CA HIS A 95 8.00 -2.57 6.67
C HIS A 95 9.06 -1.53 7.04
N ILE A 96 8.72 -0.66 7.99
CA ILE A 96 9.65 0.37 8.48
C ILE A 96 10.23 -0.07 9.82
N LYS A 97 9.41 -0.19 10.84
CA LYS A 97 9.82 -0.71 12.14
C LYS A 97 8.58 -1.06 12.97
N ASN A 98 8.73 -1.99 13.91
CA ASN A 98 7.63 -2.43 14.78
C ASN A 98 6.38 -2.75 13.96
N ASN A 99 5.24 -2.13 14.27
CA ASN A 99 3.99 -2.30 13.55
C ASN A 99 3.73 -1.19 12.52
N ILE A 100 4.77 -0.48 12.10
CA ILE A 100 4.64 0.64 11.17
C ILE A 100 5.11 0.21 9.78
N TYR A 101 4.25 0.45 8.80
CA TYR A 101 4.49 0.09 7.40
C TYR A 101 4.31 1.31 6.51
N ASN A 102 5.13 1.41 5.48
CA ASN A 102 5.04 2.47 4.49
C ASN A 102 4.34 1.95 3.24
N VAL A 103 3.18 2.51 2.93
CA VAL A 103 2.46 2.21 1.69
C VAL A 103 2.96 3.16 0.61
N VAL A 104 3.55 2.61 -0.44
CA VAL A 104 4.13 3.43 -1.51
C VAL A 104 3.15 3.77 -2.61
N GLY A 105 2.12 2.96 -2.81
CA GLY A 105 1.11 3.27 -3.79
C GLY A 105 0.23 2.09 -4.17
N VAL A 106 -0.64 2.33 -5.13
CA VAL A 106 -1.57 1.34 -5.66
C VAL A 106 -1.62 1.42 -7.17
N PHE A 107 -1.81 0.27 -7.81
CA PHE A 107 -2.06 0.21 -9.25
C PHE A 107 -2.89 -1.04 -9.57
N THR A 108 -3.42 -1.09 -10.78
CA THR A 108 -4.07 -2.29 -11.31
C THR A 108 -3.14 -2.98 -12.27
N LYS A 109 -2.83 -4.26 -12.01
CA LYS A 109 -1.94 -5.05 -12.82
C LYS A 109 -2.66 -5.46 -14.11
N LYS A 110 -2.09 -5.12 -15.25
CA LYS A 110 -2.71 -5.36 -16.56
C LYS A 110 -2.12 -6.55 -17.31
N ALA A 111 -0.92 -6.98 -16.91
CA ALA A 111 -0.21 -8.07 -17.55
C ALA A 111 0.47 -8.93 -16.49
N ASN A 112 0.85 -10.15 -16.87
CA ASN A 112 1.57 -11.04 -15.96
C ASN A 112 2.90 -10.46 -15.49
N ASN A 113 3.50 -9.58 -16.28
CA ASN A 113 4.78 -8.96 -15.99
C ASN A 113 4.63 -7.44 -16.09
N ASP A 114 4.30 -6.79 -15.01
CA ASP A 114 4.12 -5.33 -14.96
C ASP A 114 5.28 -4.68 -14.20
N MET A 115 6.49 -4.96 -14.66
CA MET A 115 7.72 -4.52 -14.00
C MET A 115 7.82 -3.00 -13.87
N THR A 116 7.38 -2.27 -14.88
CA THR A 116 7.46 -0.81 -14.88
C THR A 116 6.71 -0.21 -13.69
N MET A 117 5.52 -0.72 -13.40
CA MET A 117 4.73 -0.23 -12.26
C MET A 117 5.38 -0.59 -10.93
N TYR A 118 5.91 -1.81 -10.79
CA TYR A 118 6.61 -2.20 -9.58
C TYR A 118 7.86 -1.34 -9.35
N GLN A 119 8.61 -1.05 -10.40
CA GLN A 119 9.80 -0.19 -10.30
C GLN A 119 9.41 1.25 -9.94
N THR A 120 8.33 1.76 -10.51
CA THR A 120 7.80 3.07 -10.16
C THR A 120 7.49 3.15 -8.67
N MET A 121 6.84 2.12 -8.13
CA MET A 121 6.54 2.05 -6.70
C MET A 121 7.80 2.01 -5.85
N ALA A 122 8.77 1.19 -6.24
CA ALA A 122 10.02 1.03 -5.47
C ALA A 122 10.88 2.30 -5.47
N ASN A 123 10.72 3.16 -6.47
CA ASN A 123 11.49 4.39 -6.59
C ASN A 123 10.85 5.57 -5.83
N ARG A 124 9.68 5.40 -5.27
CA ARG A 124 9.03 6.47 -4.52
C ARG A 124 9.77 6.75 -3.23
N MET A 125 9.70 8.01 -2.81
CA MET A 125 10.37 8.45 -1.60
C MET A 125 9.74 7.81 -0.36
N ILE A 126 10.59 7.24 0.47
CA ILE A 126 10.17 6.71 1.77
C ILE A 126 10.33 7.84 2.78
N PRO A 127 9.29 8.14 3.58
CA PRO A 127 9.37 9.21 4.56
C PRO A 127 10.50 9.00 5.57
N ASP A 128 11.15 10.11 5.93
CA ASP A 128 12.17 10.08 6.96
C ASP A 128 11.53 9.92 8.34
N VAL A 129 11.86 8.85 9.02
CA VAL A 129 11.32 8.51 10.34
C VAL A 129 12.44 8.26 11.35
N THR A 130 13.60 8.86 11.12
CA THR A 130 14.79 8.62 11.94
C THR A 130 14.68 9.21 13.35
N THR A 131 13.83 10.19 13.56
CA THR A 131 13.56 10.74 14.89
C THR A 131 12.11 10.50 15.28
N GLU A 132 11.83 10.48 16.58
CA GLU A 132 10.48 10.31 17.10
C GLU A 132 9.54 11.41 16.59
N GLU A 133 10.02 12.64 16.52
CA GLU A 133 9.26 13.78 16.01
C GLU A 133 8.85 13.57 14.55
N LYS A 134 9.81 13.18 13.70
CA LYS A 134 9.53 12.90 12.30
C LYS A 134 8.58 11.73 12.12
N LEU A 135 8.76 10.69 12.91
CA LEU A 135 7.87 9.53 12.89
C LEU A 135 6.44 9.93 13.23
N ASN A 136 6.26 10.67 14.32
CA ASN A 136 4.93 11.09 14.77
C ASN A 136 4.24 11.96 13.72
N LYS A 137 4.99 12.85 13.09
CA LYS A 137 4.46 13.68 12.00
C LYS A 137 3.98 12.83 10.84
N GLN A 138 4.77 11.84 10.42
CA GLN A 138 4.39 10.96 9.33
C GLN A 138 3.16 10.10 9.69
N LEU A 139 3.04 9.68 10.92
CA LEU A 139 1.87 8.92 11.38
C LEU A 139 0.60 9.79 11.36
N GLU A 140 0.70 11.05 11.75
CA GLU A 140 -0.43 12.00 11.65
C GLU A 140 -0.84 12.20 10.18
N LEU A 141 0.13 12.41 9.30
CA LEU A 141 -0.14 12.53 7.86
C LEU A 141 -0.77 11.25 7.31
N GLY A 142 -0.35 10.09 7.83
CA GLY A 142 -0.92 8.80 7.44
C GLY A 142 -2.39 8.69 7.78
N GLU A 143 -2.80 9.16 8.94
CA GLU A 143 -4.20 9.18 9.36
C GLU A 143 -5.03 10.09 8.45
N ILE A 144 -4.48 11.24 8.07
CA ILE A 144 -5.12 12.16 7.13
C ILE A 144 -5.29 11.48 5.77
N THR A 145 -4.27 10.77 5.29
CA THR A 145 -4.34 10.05 4.02
C THR A 145 -5.41 8.96 4.04
N LEU A 146 -5.52 8.21 5.13
CA LEU A 146 -6.57 7.19 5.27
C LEU A 146 -7.96 7.82 5.18
N LYS A 147 -8.14 8.96 5.80
CA LYS A 147 -9.41 9.69 5.71
C LYS A 147 -9.67 10.15 4.29
N GLN A 148 -8.67 10.64 3.59
CA GLN A 148 -8.80 11.05 2.19
C GLN A 148 -9.19 9.87 1.30
N LEU A 149 -8.60 8.69 1.51
CA LEU A 149 -8.99 7.48 0.77
C LEU A 149 -10.44 7.11 1.04
N THR A 150 -10.84 7.15 2.30
CA THR A 150 -12.22 6.85 2.71
C THR A 150 -13.19 7.82 2.02
N ASP A 151 -12.87 9.10 2.00
CA ASP A 151 -13.70 10.12 1.35
C ASP A 151 -13.81 9.88 -0.16
N LEU A 152 -12.72 9.49 -0.81
CA LEU A 152 -12.73 9.17 -2.24
C LEU A 152 -13.69 8.01 -2.55
N VAL A 153 -13.67 6.97 -1.73
CA VAL A 153 -14.55 5.82 -1.90
C VAL A 153 -16.01 6.20 -1.68
N GLU A 154 -16.30 7.02 -0.67
CA GLU A 154 -17.66 7.48 -0.39
C GLU A 154 -18.21 8.36 -1.50
N VAL A 155 -17.40 9.25 -2.04
CA VAL A 155 -17.81 10.09 -3.17
C VAL A 155 -18.12 9.22 -4.39
N LYS A 156 -17.31 8.22 -4.66
CA LYS A 156 -17.53 7.27 -5.74
C LYS A 156 -18.84 6.50 -5.54
N ARG A 157 -19.12 6.04 -4.31
CA ARG A 157 -20.38 5.33 -4.00
C ARG A 157 -21.61 6.19 -4.29
N ARG A 158 -21.59 7.45 -3.88
CA ARG A 158 -22.70 8.37 -4.13
C ARG A 158 -22.93 8.57 -5.61
N LYS A 159 -21.87 8.70 -6.41
CA LYS A 159 -21.98 8.86 -7.86
C LYS A 159 -22.39 7.55 -8.54
N GLY A 160 -21.99 6.42 -8.01
CA GLY A 160 -22.26 5.10 -8.58
C GLY A 160 -23.67 4.59 -8.34
N THR A 161 -24.43 5.19 -7.44
CA THR A 161 -25.79 4.75 -7.08
C THR A 161 -26.90 5.41 -7.91
N ARG A 162 -26.53 6.13 -8.93
CA ARG A 162 -27.50 6.76 -9.81
C ARG A 162 -28.28 5.79 -10.64
#